data_57ff6819b47ee5c19b6d4e2467343904
#
_entry.id   57ff6819b47ee5c19b6d4e2467343904
#
_cell.length_a   1.000
_cell.length_b   1.000
_cell.length_c   1.000
_cell.angle_alpha   90.00
_cell.angle_beta   90.00
_cell.angle_gamma   90.00
#
_symmetry.space_group_name_H-M   'P 1'
#
loop_
_entity.id
_entity.type
_entity.pdbx_description
1 polymer ?
#
loop_
_entity_poly.entity_id
_entity_poly.type
_entity_poly.pdbx_seq_one_letter_code
_entity_poly.pdbx_strand_id
1 'polypeptide(L)'
;MAAQAAIGSGTGPSNIHFTLGITKAYTTRVGEGPFPTEDFAEGGQRMGEKGREFGTVTGRKRRCGWFDAVMVRQAGLMAGITGMALTKLDVLDGFEVLKICVGYEVNRKKITYFPADTQSQIACVPIYEEMPG
;
A
#
# COMPACT_ATOMS: atom_id res chain seq x y z
N MET A 1 8.21 9.82 -9.33
CA MET A 1 7.52 9.25 -10.51
C MET A 1 8.56 8.89 -11.57
N ALA A 2 8.32 7.86 -12.39
CA ALA A 2 9.30 7.40 -13.41
C ALA A 2 9.73 8.52 -14.38
N ALA A 3 8.82 9.44 -14.74
CA ALA A 3 9.13 10.60 -15.56
C ALA A 3 10.24 11.49 -14.99
N GLN A 4 10.40 11.56 -13.68
CA GLN A 4 11.47 12.36 -13.06
C GLN A 4 12.85 11.77 -13.31
N ALA A 5 12.95 10.44 -13.44
CA ALA A 5 14.21 9.79 -13.79
C ALA A 5 14.64 10.17 -15.21
N ALA A 6 13.69 10.24 -16.16
CA ALA A 6 13.97 10.69 -17.51
C ALA A 6 14.46 12.14 -17.54
N ILE A 7 13.75 13.04 -16.86
CA ILE A 7 14.12 14.45 -16.78
C ILE A 7 15.50 14.63 -16.12
N GLY A 8 15.72 13.94 -14.99
CA GLY A 8 16.99 14.01 -14.25
C GLY A 8 18.21 13.48 -15.01
N SER A 9 18.00 12.52 -15.91
CA SER A 9 19.06 11.95 -16.77
C SER A 9 19.21 12.67 -18.12
N GLY A 10 18.37 13.67 -18.41
CA GLY A 10 18.42 14.41 -19.69
C GLY A 10 17.88 13.62 -20.88
N THR A 11 17.13 12.55 -20.66
CA THR A 11 16.47 11.79 -21.74
C THR A 11 14.98 12.12 -21.84
N GLY A 12 14.37 11.87 -23.00
CA GLY A 12 12.93 12.06 -23.19
C GLY A 12 12.11 10.97 -22.44
N PRO A 13 10.95 11.31 -21.87
CA PRO A 13 10.10 10.31 -21.18
C PRO A 13 9.69 9.13 -22.06
N SER A 14 9.57 9.33 -23.36
CA SER A 14 9.27 8.28 -24.36
C SER A 14 10.33 7.19 -24.47
N ASN A 15 11.53 7.42 -23.94
CA ASN A 15 12.60 6.42 -23.89
C ASN A 15 12.44 5.45 -22.72
N ILE A 16 11.47 5.68 -21.82
CA ILE A 16 11.14 4.73 -20.75
C ILE A 16 10.05 3.80 -21.28
N HIS A 17 10.42 2.61 -21.68
CA HIS A 17 9.51 1.62 -22.26
C HIS A 17 8.82 0.74 -21.19
N PHE A 18 9.45 0.60 -20.02
CA PHE A 18 8.92 -0.22 -18.94
C PHE A 18 9.24 0.39 -17.58
N THR A 19 8.23 0.50 -16.72
CA THR A 19 8.36 0.98 -15.35
C THR A 19 7.91 -0.11 -14.40
N LEU A 20 8.87 -0.69 -13.66
CA LEU A 20 8.59 -1.68 -12.63
C LEU A 20 8.27 -0.98 -11.31
N GLY A 21 7.05 -1.15 -10.82
CA GLY A 21 6.66 -0.79 -9.47
C GLY A 21 6.97 -1.93 -8.49
N ILE A 22 7.61 -1.60 -7.37
CA ILE A 22 7.85 -2.56 -6.30
C ILE A 22 6.88 -2.25 -5.15
N THR A 23 6.10 -3.24 -4.72
CA THR A 23 5.19 -3.12 -3.60
C THR A 23 5.34 -4.31 -2.66
N LYS A 24 5.02 -4.12 -1.38
CA LYS A 24 4.93 -5.22 -0.42
C LYS A 24 3.56 -5.89 -0.53
N ALA A 25 3.46 -7.14 -0.11
CA ALA A 25 2.19 -7.87 -0.02
C ALA A 25 1.26 -7.37 1.11
N TYR A 26 1.70 -6.39 1.88
CA TYR A 26 0.95 -5.71 2.94
C TYR A 26 1.34 -4.23 2.97
N THR A 27 0.54 -3.42 3.63
CA THR A 27 0.77 -1.97 3.70
C THR A 27 1.52 -1.60 4.96
N THR A 28 2.49 -0.66 4.85
CA THR A 28 3.19 -0.09 6.00
C THR A 28 3.19 1.42 5.94
N ARG A 29 3.12 2.07 7.10
CA ARG A 29 3.19 3.53 7.21
C ARG A 29 4.11 3.96 8.33
N VAL A 30 4.86 5.03 8.08
CA VAL A 30 5.64 5.76 9.08
C VAL A 30 4.91 7.04 9.43
N GLY A 31 4.88 7.38 10.72
CA GLY A 31 4.24 8.60 11.20
C GLY A 31 2.72 8.51 11.29
N GLU A 32 2.13 9.65 11.61
CA GLU A 32 0.69 9.79 11.81
C GLU A 32 -0.06 10.03 10.48
N GLY A 33 -1.37 10.05 10.56
CA GLY A 33 -2.26 10.30 9.43
C GLY A 33 -3.10 9.08 9.05
N PRO A 34 -4.02 9.26 8.10
CA PRO A 34 -4.99 8.23 7.73
C PRO A 34 -4.32 6.97 7.21
N PHE A 35 -4.75 5.83 7.70
CA PHE A 35 -4.31 4.51 7.26
C PHE A 35 -5.50 3.54 7.33
N PRO A 36 -6.38 3.55 6.33
CA PRO A 36 -7.65 2.82 6.38
C PRO A 36 -7.51 1.32 6.60
N THR A 37 -6.45 0.72 6.04
CA THR A 37 -6.21 -0.73 6.15
C THR A 37 -5.32 -1.12 7.32
N GLU A 38 -5.02 -0.17 8.25
CA GLU A 38 -4.22 -0.49 9.45
C GLU A 38 -4.90 -1.59 10.26
N ASP A 39 -4.12 -2.58 10.66
CA ASP A 39 -4.59 -3.65 11.52
C ASP A 39 -4.01 -3.47 12.93
N PHE A 40 -4.86 -3.09 13.86
CA PHE A 40 -4.53 -2.92 15.28
C PHE A 40 -4.54 -4.25 16.05
N ALA A 41 -5.00 -5.34 15.41
CA ALA A 41 -5.07 -6.66 16.00
C ALA A 41 -3.76 -7.43 15.82
N GLU A 42 -3.81 -8.73 16.10
CA GLU A 42 -2.68 -9.63 16.00
C GLU A 42 -2.03 -9.67 14.61
N GLY A 43 -2.82 -9.51 13.55
CA GLY A 43 -2.32 -9.52 12.17
C GLY A 43 -1.31 -8.42 11.90
N GLY A 44 -1.63 -7.18 12.29
CA GLY A 44 -0.73 -6.04 12.14
C GLY A 44 0.56 -6.17 12.96
N GLN A 45 0.45 -6.70 14.19
CA GLN A 45 1.62 -6.98 15.02
C GLN A 45 2.51 -8.05 14.36
N ARG A 46 1.94 -9.16 13.91
CA ARG A 46 2.64 -10.25 13.25
C ARG A 46 3.34 -9.80 11.96
N MET A 47 2.66 -8.99 11.12
CA MET A 47 3.28 -8.39 9.93
C MET A 47 4.48 -7.51 10.30
N GLY A 48 4.36 -6.71 11.35
CA GLY A 48 5.41 -5.82 11.85
C GLY A 48 6.65 -6.59 12.33
N GLU A 49 6.47 -7.63 13.11
CA GLU A 49 7.53 -8.44 13.69
C GLU A 49 8.21 -9.32 12.62
N LYS A 50 7.42 -10.12 11.88
CA LYS A 50 7.92 -11.02 10.85
C LYS A 50 8.55 -10.27 9.68
N GLY A 51 7.94 -9.13 9.31
CA GLY A 51 8.45 -8.23 8.28
C GLY A 51 9.62 -7.35 8.72
N ARG A 52 9.99 -7.35 10.02
CA ARG A 52 11.00 -6.47 10.61
C ARG A 52 10.74 -5.00 10.29
N GLU A 53 9.49 -4.57 10.46
CA GLU A 53 9.05 -3.23 10.10
C GLU A 53 9.40 -2.20 11.19
N PHE A 54 10.68 -1.90 11.27
CA PHE A 54 11.25 -0.89 12.17
C PHE A 54 12.04 0.15 11.37
N GLY A 55 12.06 1.37 11.86
CA GLY A 55 12.90 2.41 11.27
C GLY A 55 14.38 2.10 11.45
N THR A 56 15.14 2.09 10.37
CA THR A 56 16.56 1.72 10.38
C THR A 56 17.40 2.61 11.32
N VAL A 57 17.08 3.89 11.42
CA VAL A 57 17.83 4.86 12.24
C VAL A 57 17.23 4.99 13.63
N THR A 58 15.90 5.06 13.72
CA THR A 58 15.21 5.38 14.98
C THR A 58 14.74 4.14 15.74
N GLY A 59 14.75 2.97 15.13
CA GLY A 59 14.16 1.76 15.70
C GLY A 59 12.63 1.81 15.89
N ARG A 60 11.99 2.93 15.51
CA ARG A 60 10.54 3.10 15.69
C ARG A 60 9.76 2.09 14.88
N LYS A 61 8.81 1.40 15.53
CA LYS A 61 7.89 0.46 14.88
C LYS A 61 7.06 1.18 13.84
N ARG A 62 6.94 0.58 12.65
CA ARG A 62 6.01 1.03 11.61
C ARG A 62 4.63 0.50 11.88
N ARG A 63 3.63 1.28 11.49
CA ARG A 63 2.23 0.85 11.44
C ARG A 63 2.08 -0.14 10.29
N CYS A 64 1.39 -1.24 10.50
CA CYS A 64 1.18 -2.30 9.51
C CYS A 64 -0.31 -2.57 9.31
N GLY A 65 -0.67 -2.98 8.12
CA GLY A 65 -2.03 -3.30 7.77
C GLY A 65 -2.14 -4.09 6.47
N TRP A 66 -3.35 -4.46 6.13
CA TRP A 66 -3.64 -5.30 4.98
C TRP A 66 -3.32 -4.61 3.65
N PHE A 67 -3.11 -5.40 2.61
CA PHE A 67 -2.81 -4.88 1.28
C PHE A 67 -3.94 -4.00 0.76
N ASP A 68 -3.59 -2.78 0.35
CA ASP A 68 -4.53 -1.79 -0.17
C ASP A 68 -4.44 -1.72 -1.70
N ALA A 69 -5.27 -2.51 -2.38
CA ALA A 69 -5.27 -2.56 -3.83
C ALA A 69 -5.77 -1.25 -4.45
N VAL A 70 -6.61 -0.47 -3.75
CA VAL A 70 -7.09 0.83 -4.22
C VAL A 70 -5.96 1.83 -4.29
N MET A 71 -5.19 1.96 -3.21
CA MET A 71 -4.04 2.88 -3.15
C MET A 71 -2.93 2.45 -4.12
N VAL A 72 -2.63 1.15 -4.19
CA VAL A 72 -1.60 0.62 -5.09
C VAL A 72 -1.97 0.86 -6.54
N ARG A 73 -3.23 0.62 -6.93
CA ARG A 73 -3.73 0.90 -8.27
C ARG A 73 -3.63 2.39 -8.61
N GLN A 74 -4.06 3.25 -7.70
CA GLN A 74 -4.02 4.70 -7.90
C GLN A 74 -2.57 5.20 -8.03
N ALA A 75 -1.67 4.74 -7.17
CA ALA A 75 -0.24 5.06 -7.27
C ALA A 75 0.38 4.55 -8.57
N GLY A 76 0.01 3.35 -9.01
CA GLY A 76 0.46 2.76 -10.27
C GLY A 76 0.08 3.62 -11.48
N LEU A 77 -1.19 4.04 -11.55
CA LEU A 77 -1.68 4.93 -12.60
C LEU A 77 -0.95 6.28 -12.60
N MET A 78 -0.81 6.90 -11.43
CA MET A 78 -0.13 8.20 -11.29
C MET A 78 1.36 8.15 -11.59
N ALA A 79 2.02 7.03 -11.30
CA ALA A 79 3.45 6.85 -11.53
C ALA A 79 3.80 6.30 -12.92
N GLY A 80 2.80 5.88 -13.70
CA GLY A 80 3.02 5.26 -15.01
C GLY A 80 3.65 3.88 -14.92
N ILE A 81 3.27 3.10 -13.90
CA ILE A 81 3.76 1.74 -13.68
C ILE A 81 3.13 0.80 -14.72
N THR A 82 3.96 0.04 -15.42
CA THR A 82 3.55 -0.92 -16.46
C THR A 82 3.66 -2.38 -16.01
N GLY A 83 4.44 -2.64 -14.98
CA GLY A 83 4.55 -3.95 -14.33
C GLY A 83 4.77 -3.81 -12.84
N MET A 84 4.40 -4.83 -12.06
CA MET A 84 4.49 -4.80 -10.61
C MET A 84 5.22 -6.03 -10.08
N ALA A 85 6.19 -5.81 -9.18
CA ALA A 85 6.82 -6.85 -8.38
C ALA A 85 6.25 -6.82 -6.96
N LEU A 86 5.58 -7.89 -6.58
CA LEU A 86 5.07 -8.08 -5.22
C LEU A 86 6.16 -8.73 -4.37
N THR A 87 6.50 -8.11 -3.26
CA THR A 87 7.56 -8.54 -2.36
C THR A 87 7.03 -8.89 -0.98
N LYS A 88 7.84 -9.57 -0.17
CA LYS A 88 7.52 -9.92 1.22
C LYS A 88 6.25 -10.76 1.40
N LEU A 89 5.95 -11.62 0.42
CA LEU A 89 4.88 -12.60 0.53
C LEU A 89 5.11 -13.57 1.69
N ASP A 90 6.37 -13.93 1.94
CA ASP A 90 6.83 -14.77 3.04
C ASP A 90 6.41 -14.28 4.44
N VAL A 91 6.18 -12.98 4.58
CA VAL A 91 5.68 -12.38 5.83
C VAL A 91 4.25 -12.82 6.12
N LEU A 92 3.48 -13.12 5.09
CA LEU A 92 2.09 -13.54 5.20
C LEU A 92 1.92 -15.06 5.36
N ASP A 93 3.00 -15.84 5.29
CA ASP A 93 2.94 -17.30 5.49
C ASP A 93 2.34 -17.66 6.85
N GLY A 94 1.38 -18.58 6.84
CA GLY A 94 0.72 -19.08 8.02
C GLY A 94 -0.39 -18.17 8.58
N PHE A 95 -0.83 -17.16 7.83
CA PHE A 95 -2.15 -16.57 8.04
C PHE A 95 -3.20 -17.51 7.47
N GLU A 96 -4.28 -17.73 8.22
CA GLU A 96 -5.41 -18.54 7.71
C GLU A 96 -6.21 -17.80 6.64
N VAL A 97 -6.32 -16.48 6.81
CA VAL A 97 -7.06 -15.59 5.91
C VAL A 97 -6.23 -14.36 5.62
N LEU A 98 -6.14 -14.00 4.37
CA LEU A 98 -5.56 -12.75 3.89
C LEU A 98 -6.69 -11.80 3.46
N LYS A 99 -6.51 -10.50 3.73
CA LYS A 99 -7.48 -9.47 3.37
C LYS A 99 -6.88 -8.50 2.37
N ILE A 100 -7.61 -8.26 1.29
CA ILE A 100 -7.24 -7.29 0.25
C ILE A 100 -8.29 -6.19 0.23
N CYS A 101 -7.89 -4.95 0.48
CA CYS A 101 -8.82 -3.82 0.37
C CYS A 101 -9.07 -3.50 -1.10
N VAL A 102 -10.32 -3.66 -1.54
CA VAL A 102 -10.78 -3.44 -2.91
C VAL A 102 -11.62 -2.18 -3.08
N GLY A 103 -11.95 -1.51 -2.00
CA GLY A 103 -12.73 -0.28 -1.99
C GLY A 103 -12.81 0.33 -0.59
N TYR A 104 -13.41 1.50 -0.50
CA TYR A 104 -13.74 2.12 0.78
C TYR A 104 -15.21 2.48 0.85
N GLU A 105 -15.75 2.50 2.05
CA GLU A 105 -17.01 3.17 2.35
C GLU A 105 -16.70 4.51 3.02
N VAL A 106 -17.24 5.59 2.45
CA VAL A 106 -17.16 6.95 3.00
C VAL A 106 -18.56 7.55 3.01
N ASN A 107 -19.05 7.95 4.16
CA ASN A 107 -20.41 8.50 4.31
C ASN A 107 -21.51 7.62 3.67
N ARG A 108 -21.45 6.29 3.89
CA ARG A 108 -22.35 5.28 3.33
C ARG A 108 -22.29 5.14 1.79
N LYS A 109 -21.27 5.70 1.14
CA LYS A 109 -21.02 5.55 -0.29
C LYS A 109 -19.78 4.71 -0.51
N LYS A 110 -19.88 3.71 -1.38
CA LYS A 110 -18.72 2.92 -1.82
C LYS A 110 -17.94 3.69 -2.87
N ILE A 111 -16.63 3.77 -2.68
CA ILE A 111 -15.69 4.40 -3.61
C ILE A 111 -14.52 3.47 -3.89
N THR A 112 -13.92 3.59 -5.08
CA THR A 112 -12.78 2.78 -5.54
C THR A 112 -11.54 3.62 -5.79
N TYR A 113 -11.44 4.74 -5.10
CA TYR A 113 -10.29 5.64 -5.11
C TYR A 113 -10.03 6.14 -3.69
N PHE A 114 -8.79 6.51 -3.39
CA PHE A 114 -8.44 7.13 -2.12
C PHE A 114 -8.69 8.64 -2.21
N PRO A 115 -9.50 9.23 -1.33
CA PRO A 115 -9.87 10.65 -1.41
C PRO A 115 -8.67 11.58 -1.27
N ALA A 116 -8.77 12.79 -1.84
CA ALA A 116 -7.71 13.78 -1.75
C ALA A 116 -7.73 14.59 -0.44
N ASP A 117 -8.91 14.76 0.15
CA ASP A 117 -9.07 15.55 1.37
C ASP A 117 -8.91 14.68 2.63
N THR A 118 -8.30 15.25 3.66
CA THR A 118 -7.98 14.53 4.90
C THR A 118 -9.21 14.04 5.67
N GLN A 119 -10.33 14.77 5.64
CA GLN A 119 -11.53 14.35 6.37
C GLN A 119 -12.13 13.09 5.77
N SER A 120 -12.25 13.05 4.44
CA SER A 120 -12.69 11.85 3.73
C SER A 120 -11.71 10.68 3.89
N GLN A 121 -10.40 10.95 3.92
CA GLN A 121 -9.39 9.92 4.18
C GLN A 121 -9.54 9.27 5.56
N ILE A 122 -9.80 10.06 6.59
CA ILE A 122 -10.04 9.58 7.96
C ILE A 122 -11.35 8.79 8.04
N ALA A 123 -12.35 9.17 7.25
CA ALA A 123 -13.65 8.52 7.21
C ALA A 123 -13.67 7.24 6.35
N CYS A 124 -12.58 6.89 5.68
CA CYS A 124 -12.50 5.68 4.88
C CYS A 124 -12.59 4.43 5.76
N VAL A 125 -13.63 3.63 5.53
CA VAL A 125 -13.75 2.28 6.08
C VAL A 125 -13.41 1.29 4.96
N PRO A 126 -12.38 0.43 5.12
CA PRO A 126 -11.95 -0.46 4.06
C PRO A 126 -12.98 -1.56 3.80
N ILE A 127 -13.19 -1.87 2.52
CA ILE A 127 -13.98 -3.00 2.06
C ILE A 127 -12.99 -4.07 1.62
N TYR A 128 -13.05 -5.23 2.26
CA TYR A 128 -12.13 -6.32 2.02
C TYR A 128 -12.73 -7.44 1.18
N GLU A 129 -11.92 -7.99 0.30
CA GLU A 129 -12.05 -9.36 -0.18
C GLU A 129 -11.10 -10.24 0.64
N GLU A 130 -11.59 -11.41 1.04
CA GLU A 130 -10.84 -12.39 1.81
C GLU A 130 -10.44 -13.55 0.91
N MET A 131 -9.23 -14.07 1.13
CA MET A 131 -8.70 -15.24 0.42
C MET A 131 -7.97 -16.15 1.41
N PRO A 132 -7.88 -17.45 1.13
CA PRO A 132 -7.05 -18.36 1.92
C PRO A 132 -5.59 -17.90 1.95
N GLY A 133 -4.94 -18.05 3.11
CA GLY A 133 -3.52 -17.75 3.29
C GLY A 133 -2.60 -18.94 3.02
#